data_17955372522ebb54aa43586d94a933c7
#
_entry.id   17955372522ebb54aa43586d94a933c7
#
_cell.length_a   1.000
_cell.length_b   1.000
_cell.length_c   1.000
_cell.angle_alpha   90.00
_cell.angle_beta   90.00
_cell.angle_gamma   90.00
#
_symmetry.space_group_name_H-M   'P 1'
#
loop_
_entity.id
_entity.type
_entity.pdbx_description
1 polymer ?
#
loop_
_entity_poly.entity_id
_entity_poly.type
_entity_poly.pdbx_seq_one_letter_code
_entity_poly.pdbx_strand_id
1 'polypeptide(L)'
;HVVEQDIDLDYGLLGGKIFSDSNQQLDFQIGMVKLPFGLLNIGRDIPSTHLGILLPQHIYNEYNRNKNLSNYGGLLQYNITNDWGDIQASLAIGKINMSEKEHKEIFATSAGISVDMLNNFSHDTDVNKTVQVIYSTPDKHLRFGFTFNEDQYDYRVSSLNSSQEVIVKYSNYIYSLEYQIKDWSFLAEIYRRNQSTSIDLQFNNSHIQYTNKAPNTEFKYLQASYAINDQVELFTRYEHGYLDTHNKYNYSPFGQSSSLGYHKNWVNGLDWYINDSLLFKAEYHRVKGCASLHWSNNDYSDLKDDWSMLMLQLVYHF
;
A
#
# COMPACT_ATOMS: atom_id res chain seq x y z
N HIS A 1 17.27 -14.59 8.16
CA HIS A 1 17.69 -13.19 8.03
C HIS A 1 16.97 -12.40 9.10
N VAL A 2 17.71 -11.98 10.12
CA VAL A 2 17.25 -10.93 11.04
C VAL A 2 17.42 -9.64 10.25
N VAL A 3 16.33 -9.03 9.82
CA VAL A 3 16.36 -7.65 9.38
C VAL A 3 16.66 -6.85 10.65
N GLU A 4 17.81 -6.19 10.73
CA GLU A 4 18.03 -5.15 11.73
C GLU A 4 16.96 -4.09 11.47
N GLN A 5 15.87 -4.16 12.22
CA GLN A 5 14.88 -3.09 12.24
C GLN A 5 15.31 -2.16 13.36
N ASP A 6 15.75 -0.99 12.97
CA ASP A 6 15.82 0.14 13.90
C ASP A 6 14.42 0.39 14.46
N ILE A 7 14.35 0.86 15.70
CA ILE A 7 13.06 1.26 16.30
C ILE A 7 12.66 2.58 15.62
N ASP A 8 11.76 2.47 14.66
CA ASP A 8 11.21 3.62 13.94
C ASP A 8 9.86 4.04 14.51
N LEU A 9 9.59 5.34 14.45
CA LEU A 9 8.30 5.90 14.83
C LEU A 9 7.33 5.78 13.64
N ASP A 10 6.28 4.98 13.79
CA ASP A 10 5.25 4.78 12.74
C ASP A 10 4.38 6.03 12.53
N TYR A 11 4.09 6.75 13.60
CA TYR A 11 3.37 8.03 13.56
C TYR A 11 3.56 8.82 14.86
N GLY A 12 3.41 10.13 14.76
CA GLY A 12 3.45 11.05 15.89
C GLY A 12 2.90 12.40 15.45
N LEU A 13 1.81 12.83 16.02
CA LEU A 13 1.06 13.97 15.53
C LEU A 13 0.48 14.85 16.65
N LEU A 14 0.22 16.11 16.30
CA LEU A 14 -0.66 17.00 17.01
C LEU A 14 -1.93 17.17 16.19
N GLY A 15 -3.10 17.12 16.84
CA GLY A 15 -4.37 17.30 16.15
C GLY A 15 -5.42 17.93 17.03
N GLY A 16 -6.47 18.40 16.38
CA GLY A 16 -7.60 19.01 17.06
C GLY A 16 -8.78 19.25 16.14
N LYS A 17 -9.87 19.70 16.74
CA LYS A 17 -11.09 20.08 16.02
C LYS A 17 -11.01 21.54 15.61
N ILE A 18 -11.28 21.82 14.32
CA ILE A 18 -11.46 23.18 13.83
C ILE A 18 -12.88 23.63 14.12
N PHE A 19 -13.87 22.80 13.85
CA PHE A 19 -15.25 22.98 14.30
C PHE A 19 -15.95 21.63 14.48
N SER A 20 -17.03 21.63 15.27
CA SER A 20 -17.90 20.47 15.45
C SER A 20 -19.27 20.94 15.86
N ASP A 21 -20.32 20.47 15.18
CA ASP A 21 -21.71 20.59 15.57
C ASP A 21 -22.39 19.21 15.64
N SER A 22 -23.72 19.16 15.68
CA SER A 22 -24.48 17.90 15.77
C SER A 22 -24.27 16.97 14.58
N ASN A 23 -23.98 17.51 13.40
CA ASN A 23 -24.03 16.77 12.15
C ASN A 23 -22.71 16.86 11.35
N GLN A 24 -21.80 17.76 11.73
CA GLN A 24 -20.58 18.03 10.98
C GLN A 24 -19.40 18.20 11.92
N GLN A 25 -18.24 17.73 11.48
CA GLN A 25 -16.99 17.88 12.19
C GLN A 25 -15.84 18.06 11.21
N LEU A 26 -14.98 19.03 11.47
CA LEU A 26 -13.72 19.20 10.75
C LEU A 26 -12.56 19.10 11.73
N ASP A 27 -11.70 18.14 11.49
CA ASP A 27 -10.50 17.86 12.27
C ASP A 27 -9.25 18.14 11.44
N PHE A 28 -8.16 18.49 12.14
CA PHE A 28 -6.83 18.58 11.54
C PHE A 28 -5.82 17.75 12.33
N GLN A 29 -4.78 17.28 11.66
CA GLN A 29 -3.61 16.63 12.24
C GLN A 29 -2.37 17.17 11.53
N ILE A 30 -1.28 17.38 12.29
CA ILE A 30 0.01 17.86 11.78
C ILE A 30 1.12 17.04 12.45
N GLY A 31 2.13 16.65 11.68
CA GLY A 31 3.24 15.81 12.13
C GLY A 31 3.45 14.62 11.22
N MET A 32 3.76 13.47 11.79
CA MET A 32 3.81 12.20 11.09
C MET A 32 2.41 11.58 11.14
N VAL A 33 1.59 11.88 10.11
CA VAL A 33 0.18 11.53 10.04
C VAL A 33 -0.04 10.26 9.24
N LYS A 34 -0.95 9.38 9.69
CA LYS A 34 -1.35 8.18 8.95
C LYS A 34 -2.09 8.57 7.66
N LEU A 35 -1.76 7.89 6.56
CA LEU A 35 -2.39 8.15 5.27
C LEU A 35 -3.76 7.47 5.15
N PRO A 36 -4.78 8.19 4.70
CA PRO A 36 -6.09 7.62 4.36
C PRO A 36 -5.99 6.88 3.00
N PHE A 37 -5.36 5.68 3.00
CA PHE A 37 -5.07 4.90 1.81
C PHE A 37 -5.84 3.58 1.83
N GLY A 38 -6.90 3.45 1.03
CA GLY A 38 -7.85 2.34 1.10
C GLY A 38 -8.59 2.26 2.44
N LEU A 39 -9.29 1.18 2.70
CA LEU A 39 -10.07 1.03 3.95
C LEU A 39 -9.24 0.48 5.12
N LEU A 40 -8.14 -0.24 4.85
CA LEU A 40 -7.41 -0.98 5.89
C LEU A 40 -6.15 -0.27 6.41
N ASN A 41 -5.66 0.78 5.72
CA ASN A 41 -4.35 1.37 6.05
C ASN A 41 -4.30 2.03 7.43
N ILE A 42 -5.37 2.66 7.87
CA ILE A 42 -5.40 3.38 9.17
C ILE A 42 -5.19 2.43 10.34
N GLY A 43 -5.72 1.20 10.24
CA GLY A 43 -5.62 0.18 11.30
C GLY A 43 -4.52 -0.87 11.07
N ARG A 44 -3.75 -0.81 9.97
CA ARG A 44 -2.87 -1.91 9.56
C ARG A 44 -1.78 -2.31 10.56
N ASP A 45 -1.38 -1.41 11.41
CA ASP A 45 -0.39 -1.61 12.48
C ASP A 45 -0.98 -2.19 13.77
N ILE A 46 -2.30 -2.34 13.84
CA ILE A 46 -3.02 -2.88 14.99
C ILE A 46 -3.64 -4.22 14.59
N PRO A 47 -3.07 -5.37 15.00
CA PRO A 47 -3.52 -6.68 14.53
C PRO A 47 -5.00 -7.01 14.79
N SER A 48 -5.62 -6.41 15.80
CA SER A 48 -7.04 -6.62 16.12
C SER A 48 -8.02 -5.82 15.26
N THR A 49 -7.54 -4.92 14.41
CA THR A 49 -8.41 -4.07 13.56
C THR A 49 -8.66 -4.62 12.16
N HIS A 50 -8.00 -5.71 11.81
CA HIS A 50 -8.16 -6.38 10.52
C HIS A 50 -8.08 -7.90 10.67
N LEU A 51 -8.71 -8.62 9.76
CA LEU A 51 -8.65 -10.09 9.74
C LEU A 51 -7.33 -10.57 9.16
N GLY A 52 -6.86 -11.66 9.76
CA GLY A 52 -5.64 -12.32 9.36
C GLY A 52 -4.36 -11.60 9.75
N ILE A 53 -3.23 -12.10 9.26
CA ILE A 53 -1.88 -11.65 9.58
C ILE A 53 -1.37 -10.65 8.54
N LEU A 54 -1.50 -11.00 7.25
CA LEU A 54 -1.11 -10.13 6.15
C LEU A 54 -2.33 -9.50 5.47
N LEU A 55 -2.30 -8.19 5.33
CA LEU A 55 -3.22 -7.47 4.45
C LEU A 55 -2.96 -7.84 2.97
N PRO A 56 -3.89 -7.55 2.03
CA PRO A 56 -3.66 -7.76 0.60
C PRO A 56 -2.39 -7.06 0.12
N GLN A 57 -1.32 -7.83 -0.17
CA GLN A 57 0.05 -7.34 -0.30
C GLN A 57 0.29 -6.44 -1.51
N HIS A 58 -0.58 -6.43 -2.50
CA HIS A 58 -0.46 -5.52 -3.64
C HIS A 58 -0.99 -4.11 -3.38
N ILE A 59 -1.88 -3.96 -2.39
CA ILE A 59 -2.42 -2.66 -1.97
C ILE A 59 -1.68 -2.19 -0.73
N TYR A 60 -1.51 -3.09 0.26
CA TYR A 60 -0.94 -2.82 1.57
C TYR A 60 0.40 -3.55 1.75
N ASN A 61 1.32 -3.34 0.83
CA ASN A 61 2.60 -4.04 0.79
C ASN A 61 3.44 -3.79 2.05
N GLU A 62 3.89 -4.87 2.71
CA GLU A 62 4.72 -4.76 3.92
C GLU A 62 6.15 -4.31 3.61
N TYR A 63 6.68 -4.65 2.45
CA TYR A 63 8.01 -4.20 2.06
C TYR A 63 8.10 -2.68 1.89
N ASN A 64 7.06 -2.05 1.33
CA ASN A 64 6.94 -0.59 1.17
C ASN A 64 6.00 0.01 2.22
N ARG A 65 5.95 -0.57 3.43
CA ARG A 65 5.01 -0.15 4.49
C ARG A 65 5.17 1.34 4.80
N ASN A 66 6.40 1.80 5.01
CA ASN A 66 6.70 3.18 5.37
C ASN A 66 6.17 4.19 4.34
N LYS A 67 6.26 3.87 3.06
CA LYS A 67 5.75 4.70 1.96
C LYS A 67 4.24 4.99 2.08
N ASN A 68 3.45 3.98 2.47
CA ASN A 68 2.00 4.05 2.44
C ASN A 68 1.36 4.23 3.82
N LEU A 69 2.11 4.03 4.90
CA LEU A 69 1.59 4.09 6.26
C LEU A 69 1.34 5.52 6.71
N SER A 70 2.36 6.37 6.57
CA SER A 70 2.35 7.74 7.09
C SER A 70 3.20 8.68 6.26
N ASN A 71 2.98 9.98 6.42
CA ASN A 71 3.83 11.02 5.87
C ASN A 71 4.10 12.13 6.90
N TYR A 72 5.19 12.88 6.71
CA TYR A 72 5.48 14.09 7.47
C TYR A 72 4.74 15.26 6.85
N GLY A 73 3.60 15.65 7.44
CA GLY A 73 2.78 16.69 6.86
C GLY A 73 1.51 17.00 7.63
N GLY A 74 0.40 17.15 6.93
CA GLY A 74 -0.89 17.45 7.51
C GLY A 74 -2.00 16.60 6.91
N LEU A 75 -3.04 16.39 7.72
CA LEU A 75 -4.29 15.74 7.37
C LEU A 75 -5.45 16.64 7.79
N LEU A 76 -6.38 16.90 6.87
CA LEU A 76 -7.70 17.45 7.16
C LEU A 76 -8.74 16.35 6.97
N GLN A 77 -9.66 16.22 7.90
CA GLN A 77 -10.74 15.26 7.84
C GLN A 77 -12.07 15.93 8.15
N TYR A 78 -12.99 15.86 7.21
CA TYR A 78 -14.34 16.35 7.31
C TYR A 78 -15.34 15.21 7.38
N ASN A 79 -16.18 15.21 8.41
CA ASN A 79 -17.22 14.21 8.61
C ASN A 79 -18.58 14.92 8.59
N ILE A 80 -19.55 14.31 7.91
CA ILE A 80 -20.94 14.77 7.88
C ILE A 80 -21.87 13.57 8.09
N THR A 81 -22.84 13.72 8.98
CA THR A 81 -23.84 12.71 9.31
C THR A 81 -25.23 13.25 8.97
N ASN A 82 -26.00 12.48 8.20
CA ASN A 82 -27.34 12.80 7.76
C ASN A 82 -28.26 11.58 7.83
N ASP A 83 -29.56 11.80 7.61
CA ASP A 83 -30.55 10.71 7.54
C ASP A 83 -30.29 9.70 6.40
N TRP A 84 -29.56 10.12 5.35
CA TRP A 84 -29.17 9.25 4.23
C TRP A 84 -27.80 8.58 4.41
N GLY A 85 -27.07 8.87 5.49
CA GLY A 85 -25.81 8.22 5.86
C GLY A 85 -24.72 9.18 6.26
N ASP A 86 -23.50 8.63 6.41
CA ASP A 86 -22.30 9.38 6.76
C ASP A 86 -21.37 9.53 5.58
N ILE A 87 -20.76 10.69 5.44
CA ILE A 87 -19.64 10.94 4.55
C ILE A 87 -18.43 11.36 5.38
N GLN A 88 -17.31 10.73 5.11
CA GLN A 88 -16.00 11.16 5.55
C GLN A 88 -15.16 11.55 4.33
N ALA A 89 -14.63 12.78 4.31
CA ALA A 89 -13.68 13.25 3.32
C ALA A 89 -12.35 13.59 3.99
N SER A 90 -11.25 13.07 3.46
CA SER A 90 -9.90 13.25 4.01
C SER A 90 -8.96 13.78 2.94
N LEU A 91 -8.09 14.73 3.32
CA LEU A 91 -7.02 15.28 2.48
C LEU A 91 -5.72 15.26 3.28
N ALA A 92 -4.75 14.46 2.84
CA ALA A 92 -3.40 14.43 3.41
C ALA A 92 -2.38 14.94 2.39
N ILE A 93 -1.43 15.76 2.87
CA ILE A 93 -0.31 16.26 2.07
C ILE A 93 0.94 16.26 2.95
N GLY A 94 2.05 15.73 2.43
CA GLY A 94 3.31 15.72 3.17
C GLY A 94 4.47 15.08 2.43
N LYS A 95 5.60 14.97 3.13
CA LYS A 95 6.77 14.22 2.67
C LYS A 95 6.61 12.75 3.01
N ILE A 96 7.04 11.90 2.10
CA ILE A 96 6.99 10.44 2.26
C ILE A 96 8.03 10.03 3.31
N ASN A 97 7.64 9.13 4.21
CA ASN A 97 8.53 8.55 5.21
C ASN A 97 9.25 7.33 4.62
N MET A 98 10.41 7.54 4.05
CA MET A 98 11.24 6.49 3.45
C MET A 98 12.72 6.69 3.76
N SER A 99 13.44 5.61 3.96
CA SER A 99 14.88 5.60 4.14
C SER A 99 15.61 5.83 2.81
N GLU A 100 16.88 6.25 2.86
CA GLU A 100 17.74 6.39 1.68
C GLU A 100 17.88 5.05 0.92
N LYS A 101 17.87 3.93 1.63
CA LYS A 101 17.90 2.60 1.03
C LYS A 101 16.66 2.33 0.18
N GLU A 102 15.46 2.61 0.70
CA GLU A 102 14.20 2.44 -0.03
C GLU A 102 14.16 3.34 -1.27
N HIS A 103 14.65 4.59 -1.18
CA HIS A 103 14.78 5.48 -2.32
C HIS A 103 15.73 4.94 -3.40
N LYS A 104 16.90 4.42 -3.01
CA LYS A 104 17.85 3.78 -3.94
C LYS A 104 17.22 2.58 -4.66
N GLU A 105 16.44 1.78 -3.95
CA GLU A 105 15.77 0.61 -4.50
C GLU A 105 14.67 1.00 -5.50
N ILE A 106 13.85 2.01 -5.21
CA ILE A 106 12.83 2.53 -6.14
C ILE A 106 13.50 3.09 -7.40
N PHE A 107 14.58 3.88 -7.23
CA PHE A 107 15.31 4.44 -8.36
C PHE A 107 15.91 3.33 -9.22
N ALA A 108 16.66 2.40 -8.62
CA ALA A 108 17.29 1.29 -9.31
C ALA A 108 16.28 0.44 -10.10
N THR A 109 15.14 0.14 -9.47
CA THR A 109 14.01 -0.57 -10.13
C THR A 109 13.45 0.22 -11.30
N SER A 110 13.25 1.53 -11.15
CA SER A 110 12.69 2.39 -12.21
C SER A 110 13.67 2.59 -13.37
N ALA A 111 14.96 2.57 -13.09
CA ALA A 111 16.04 2.75 -14.07
C ALA A 111 16.52 1.42 -14.69
N GLY A 112 16.13 0.27 -14.14
CA GLY A 112 16.59 -1.05 -14.60
C GLY A 112 18.06 -1.32 -14.33
N ILE A 113 18.63 -0.77 -13.23
CA ILE A 113 20.04 -0.90 -12.83
C ILE A 113 20.15 -1.54 -11.44
N SER A 114 21.36 -2.01 -11.08
CA SER A 114 21.63 -2.49 -9.72
C SER A 114 21.83 -1.31 -8.75
N VAL A 115 21.38 -1.46 -7.50
CA VAL A 115 21.58 -0.49 -6.40
C VAL A 115 23.07 -0.21 -6.18
N ASP A 116 23.94 -1.21 -6.35
CA ASP A 116 25.40 -1.09 -6.18
C ASP A 116 26.06 -0.14 -7.19
N MET A 117 25.36 0.16 -8.29
CA MET A 117 25.85 1.13 -9.30
C MET A 117 25.55 2.58 -8.93
N LEU A 118 24.79 2.83 -7.86
CA LEU A 118 24.35 4.16 -7.43
C LEU A 118 25.42 4.87 -6.57
N ASN A 119 26.49 5.29 -7.22
CA ASN A 119 27.47 6.19 -6.61
C ASN A 119 26.96 7.64 -6.71
N ASN A 120 27.12 8.45 -5.65
CA ASN A 120 26.65 9.85 -5.58
C ASN A 120 25.16 10.01 -5.88
N PHE A 121 24.35 9.15 -5.29
CA PHE A 121 22.89 9.25 -5.32
C PHE A 121 22.41 10.31 -4.32
N SER A 122 21.43 11.10 -4.74
CA SER A 122 20.67 12.00 -3.86
C SER A 122 19.20 12.02 -4.29
N HIS A 123 18.33 12.31 -3.34
CA HIS A 123 16.92 12.59 -3.58
C HIS A 123 16.55 13.96 -3.01
N ASP A 124 15.64 14.66 -3.64
CA ASP A 124 15.33 16.06 -3.29
C ASP A 124 13.90 16.23 -2.80
N THR A 125 12.92 15.76 -3.57
CA THR A 125 11.51 16.02 -3.27
C THR A 125 10.73 14.72 -3.24
N ASP A 126 10.09 14.49 -2.10
CA ASP A 126 9.20 13.34 -1.90
C ASP A 126 7.88 13.87 -1.39
N VAL A 127 6.93 14.06 -2.30
CA VAL A 127 5.61 14.59 -1.97
C VAL A 127 4.55 13.53 -2.17
N ASN A 128 3.77 13.31 -1.13
CA ASN A 128 2.55 12.52 -1.17
C ASN A 128 1.33 13.44 -1.05
N LYS A 129 0.34 13.20 -1.88
CA LYS A 129 -0.99 13.84 -1.80
C LYS A 129 -2.03 12.75 -1.83
N THR A 130 -2.86 12.68 -0.82
CA THR A 130 -3.91 11.66 -0.71
C THR A 130 -5.25 12.31 -0.46
N VAL A 131 -6.24 11.94 -1.27
CA VAL A 131 -7.65 12.29 -1.08
C VAL A 131 -8.43 11.01 -0.90
N GLN A 132 -9.27 10.94 0.12
CA GLN A 132 -10.17 9.82 0.32
C GLN A 132 -11.58 10.33 0.62
N VAL A 133 -12.58 9.65 0.07
CA VAL A 133 -13.99 9.83 0.42
C VAL A 133 -14.57 8.48 0.76
N ILE A 134 -15.20 8.37 1.92
CA ILE A 134 -15.93 7.19 2.37
C ILE A 134 -17.39 7.59 2.61
N TYR A 135 -18.31 6.83 2.05
CA TYR A 135 -19.73 6.91 2.34
C TYR A 135 -20.18 5.63 3.08
N SER A 136 -20.96 5.80 4.14
CA SER A 136 -21.60 4.70 4.88
C SER A 136 -23.10 4.90 4.93
N THR A 137 -23.86 3.84 4.66
CA THR A 137 -25.33 3.88 4.79
C THR A 137 -25.77 4.16 6.24
N PRO A 138 -27.01 4.65 6.48
CA PRO A 138 -27.49 4.97 7.83
C PRO A 138 -27.41 3.78 8.80
N ASP A 139 -27.68 2.58 8.32
CA ASP A 139 -27.61 1.31 9.06
C ASP A 139 -26.17 0.76 9.22
N LYS A 140 -25.18 1.44 8.62
CA LYS A 140 -23.75 1.06 8.60
C LYS A 140 -23.42 -0.30 7.96
N HIS A 141 -24.40 -0.94 7.32
CA HIS A 141 -24.17 -2.23 6.69
C HIS A 141 -23.35 -2.14 5.41
N LEU A 142 -23.36 -0.99 4.74
CA LEU A 142 -22.68 -0.80 3.46
C LEU A 142 -21.77 0.43 3.51
N ARG A 143 -20.50 0.25 3.12
CA ARG A 143 -19.51 1.31 2.99
C ARG A 143 -18.90 1.31 1.58
N PHE A 144 -18.82 2.49 0.96
CA PHE A 144 -18.10 2.71 -0.27
C PHE A 144 -16.91 3.64 -0.01
N GLY A 145 -15.76 3.31 -0.55
CA GLY A 145 -14.57 4.13 -0.46
C GLY A 145 -13.99 4.46 -1.84
N PHE A 146 -13.49 5.66 -1.98
CA PHE A 146 -12.63 6.06 -3.08
C PHE A 146 -11.40 6.74 -2.53
N THR A 147 -10.21 6.29 -2.96
CA THR A 147 -8.95 6.93 -2.62
C THR A 147 -8.21 7.28 -3.90
N PHE A 148 -7.76 8.51 -4.00
CA PHE A 148 -6.73 8.97 -4.95
C PHE A 148 -5.47 9.32 -4.18
N ASN A 149 -4.34 8.80 -4.63
CA ASN A 149 -3.04 9.10 -4.05
C ASN A 149 -2.03 9.39 -5.16
N GLU A 150 -1.27 10.46 -5.01
CA GLU A 150 -0.16 10.81 -5.90
C GLU A 150 1.14 10.87 -5.10
N ASP A 151 2.14 10.11 -5.56
CA ASP A 151 3.51 10.14 -5.06
C ASP A 151 4.43 10.68 -6.14
N GLN A 152 5.35 11.58 -5.78
CA GLN A 152 6.41 12.04 -6.66
C GLN A 152 7.76 11.90 -5.95
N TYR A 153 8.74 11.38 -6.68
CA TYR A 153 10.12 11.22 -6.25
C TYR A 153 11.05 11.87 -7.26
N ASP A 154 11.96 12.72 -6.78
CA ASP A 154 12.96 13.42 -7.58
C ASP A 154 14.34 12.90 -7.19
N TYR A 155 15.01 12.22 -8.11
CA TYR A 155 16.30 11.57 -7.90
C TYR A 155 17.38 12.21 -8.75
N ARG A 156 18.61 12.29 -8.20
CA ARG A 156 19.81 12.69 -8.92
C ARG A 156 20.91 11.68 -8.73
N VAL A 157 21.57 11.33 -9.83
CA VAL A 157 22.81 10.56 -9.83
C VAL A 157 23.85 11.35 -10.62
N SER A 158 25.00 11.60 -10.04
CA SER A 158 26.06 12.36 -10.70
C SER A 158 27.38 11.61 -10.71
N SER A 159 28.14 11.80 -11.77
CA SER A 159 29.52 11.38 -11.93
C SER A 159 30.37 12.55 -12.42
N LEU A 160 31.71 12.35 -12.60
CA LEU A 160 32.63 13.41 -13.02
C LEU A 160 32.20 14.12 -14.33
N ASN A 161 31.55 13.44 -15.25
CA ASN A 161 31.21 13.97 -16.60
C ASN A 161 29.75 13.83 -16.97
N SER A 162 28.87 13.38 -16.04
CA SER A 162 27.46 13.19 -16.32
C SER A 162 26.60 13.45 -15.09
N SER A 163 25.40 13.96 -15.32
CA SER A 163 24.33 14.01 -14.33
C SER A 163 23.05 13.43 -14.91
N GLN A 164 22.35 12.70 -14.08
CA GLN A 164 21.03 12.15 -14.42
C GLN A 164 20.04 12.62 -13.36
N GLU A 165 18.99 13.27 -13.82
CA GLU A 165 17.83 13.59 -13.00
C GLU A 165 16.68 12.69 -13.43
N VAL A 166 16.00 12.06 -12.47
CA VAL A 166 14.90 11.15 -12.73
C VAL A 166 13.73 11.51 -11.81
N ILE A 167 12.61 11.86 -12.42
CA ILE A 167 11.35 12.13 -11.73
C ILE A 167 10.43 10.95 -11.95
N VAL A 168 10.05 10.28 -10.86
CA VAL A 168 9.10 9.16 -10.88
C VAL A 168 7.80 9.61 -10.23
N LYS A 169 6.68 9.50 -10.96
CA LYS A 169 5.34 9.81 -10.47
C LYS A 169 4.48 8.56 -10.49
N TYR A 170 3.79 8.32 -9.38
CA TYR A 170 2.75 7.31 -9.25
C TYR A 170 1.40 7.99 -9.01
N SER A 171 0.39 7.57 -9.75
CA SER A 171 -1.01 7.94 -9.48
C SER A 171 -1.78 6.66 -9.17
N ASN A 172 -2.25 6.56 -7.94
CA ASN A 172 -2.90 5.38 -7.38
C ASN A 172 -4.40 5.68 -7.17
N TYR A 173 -5.24 4.74 -7.56
CA TYR A 173 -6.69 4.82 -7.40
C TYR A 173 -7.15 3.55 -6.69
N ILE A 174 -7.91 3.69 -5.59
CA ILE A 174 -8.50 2.56 -4.87
C ILE A 174 -10.00 2.77 -4.80
N TYR A 175 -10.74 1.77 -5.24
CA TYR A 175 -12.20 1.67 -5.10
C TYR A 175 -12.48 0.57 -4.10
N SER A 176 -13.21 0.89 -3.04
CA SER A 176 -13.44 0.00 -1.90
C SER A 176 -14.94 -0.20 -1.68
N LEU A 177 -15.30 -1.41 -1.32
CA LEU A 177 -16.66 -1.80 -0.95
C LEU A 177 -16.59 -2.73 0.24
N GLU A 178 -17.32 -2.39 1.31
CA GLU A 178 -17.56 -3.26 2.45
C GLU A 178 -19.06 -3.44 2.67
N TYR A 179 -19.47 -4.69 2.92
CA TYR A 179 -20.86 -5.02 3.21
C TYR A 179 -20.94 -6.01 4.38
N GLN A 180 -21.74 -5.67 5.37
CA GLN A 180 -21.96 -6.50 6.56
C GLN A 180 -23.43 -6.91 6.64
N ILE A 181 -23.69 -8.19 6.86
CA ILE A 181 -25.02 -8.74 7.05
C ILE A 181 -24.99 -9.89 8.05
N LYS A 182 -25.61 -9.68 9.23
CA LYS A 182 -25.57 -10.63 10.34
C LYS A 182 -24.10 -10.97 10.67
N ASP A 183 -23.76 -12.25 10.67
CA ASP A 183 -22.45 -12.79 11.00
C ASP A 183 -21.47 -12.78 9.80
N TRP A 184 -21.90 -12.30 8.63
CA TRP A 184 -21.08 -12.21 7.42
C TRP A 184 -20.54 -10.80 7.20
N SER A 185 -19.27 -10.70 6.81
CA SER A 185 -18.68 -9.49 6.28
C SER A 185 -18.01 -9.76 4.93
N PHE A 186 -18.19 -8.83 4.01
CA PHE A 186 -17.60 -8.86 2.67
C PHE A 186 -16.79 -7.59 2.46
N LEU A 187 -15.55 -7.72 2.00
CA LEU A 187 -14.68 -6.59 1.70
C LEU A 187 -14.03 -6.81 0.34
N ALA A 188 -14.11 -5.80 -0.52
CA ALA A 188 -13.49 -5.82 -1.83
C ALA A 188 -12.79 -4.49 -2.12
N GLU A 189 -11.62 -4.54 -2.74
CA GLU A 189 -10.95 -3.36 -3.25
C GLU A 189 -10.36 -3.64 -4.62
N ILE A 190 -10.36 -2.60 -5.46
CA ILE A 190 -9.70 -2.56 -6.77
C ILE A 190 -8.68 -1.43 -6.72
N TYR A 191 -7.43 -1.77 -6.88
CA TYR A 191 -6.30 -0.86 -6.95
C TYR A 191 -5.81 -0.73 -8.39
N ARG A 192 -5.64 0.50 -8.85
CA ARG A 192 -5.04 0.83 -10.14
C ARG A 192 -3.89 1.81 -9.94
N ARG A 193 -2.79 1.56 -10.62
CA ARG A 193 -1.62 2.44 -10.58
C ARG A 193 -1.17 2.80 -11.99
N ASN A 194 -0.97 4.09 -12.19
CA ASN A 194 -0.26 4.64 -13.34
C ASN A 194 1.10 5.13 -12.88
N GLN A 195 2.14 4.86 -13.67
CA GLN A 195 3.49 5.33 -13.39
C GLN A 195 4.02 6.07 -14.62
N SER A 196 4.64 7.23 -14.38
CA SER A 196 5.45 7.93 -15.39
C SER A 196 6.84 8.20 -14.83
N THR A 197 7.86 8.04 -15.68
CA THR A 197 9.26 8.32 -15.34
C THR A 197 9.81 9.29 -16.37
N SER A 198 10.20 10.47 -15.93
CA SER A 198 10.88 11.46 -16.76
C SER A 198 12.38 11.42 -16.41
N ILE A 199 13.20 11.33 -17.43
CA ILE A 199 14.67 11.22 -17.31
C ILE A 199 15.29 12.39 -18.05
N ASP A 200 16.16 13.12 -17.37
CA ASP A 200 17.03 14.17 -17.91
C ASP A 200 18.47 13.72 -17.76
N LEU A 201 19.14 13.51 -18.87
CA LEU A 201 20.52 13.06 -18.95
C LEU A 201 21.38 14.18 -19.49
N GLN A 202 22.39 14.61 -18.73
CA GLN A 202 23.42 15.53 -19.17
C GLN A 202 24.76 14.78 -19.20
N PHE A 203 25.34 14.71 -20.37
CA PHE A 203 26.63 14.05 -20.60
C PHE A 203 27.53 14.94 -21.47
N ASN A 204 28.61 15.49 -20.89
CA ASN A 204 29.47 16.50 -21.56
C ASN A 204 28.63 17.66 -22.14
N ASN A 205 28.58 17.77 -23.48
CA ASN A 205 27.82 18.81 -24.19
C ASN A 205 26.49 18.31 -24.75
N SER A 206 26.06 17.10 -24.40
CA SER A 206 24.81 16.50 -24.87
C SER A 206 23.76 16.52 -23.76
N HIS A 207 22.52 16.83 -24.13
CA HIS A 207 21.36 16.83 -23.26
C HIS A 207 20.24 16.00 -23.88
N ILE A 208 19.73 15.02 -23.14
CA ILE A 208 18.67 14.11 -23.59
C ILE A 208 17.57 14.12 -22.55
N GLN A 209 16.37 14.48 -22.98
CA GLN A 209 15.16 14.36 -22.16
C GLN A 209 14.21 13.33 -22.75
N TYR A 210 13.68 12.50 -21.89
CA TYR A 210 12.77 11.46 -22.32
C TYR A 210 11.78 11.13 -21.19
N THR A 211 10.52 10.87 -21.54
CA THR A 211 9.49 10.44 -20.59
C THR A 211 8.92 9.11 -21.02
N ASN A 212 8.94 8.16 -20.11
CA ASN A 212 8.35 6.84 -20.26
C ASN A 212 7.10 6.70 -19.38
N LYS A 213 6.08 6.04 -19.93
CA LYS A 213 4.92 5.60 -19.15
C LYS A 213 5.03 4.10 -18.99
N ALA A 214 5.11 3.65 -17.74
CA ALA A 214 5.03 2.23 -17.42
C ALA A 214 3.64 1.67 -17.77
N PRO A 215 3.51 0.36 -17.95
CA PRO A 215 2.22 -0.28 -18.10
C PRO A 215 1.28 0.00 -16.91
N ASN A 216 -0.02 0.06 -17.19
CA ASN A 216 -1.02 0.22 -16.14
C ASN A 216 -1.10 -1.05 -15.30
N THR A 217 -0.97 -0.88 -13.99
CA THR A 217 -1.07 -1.96 -13.00
C THR A 217 -2.50 -2.02 -12.44
N GLU A 218 -3.04 -3.22 -12.28
CA GLU A 218 -4.32 -3.44 -11.59
C GLU A 218 -4.23 -4.65 -10.68
N PHE A 219 -4.63 -4.47 -9.42
CA PHE A 219 -4.81 -5.54 -8.44
C PHE A 219 -6.18 -5.40 -7.78
N LYS A 220 -6.75 -6.51 -7.40
CA LYS A 220 -8.05 -6.56 -6.72
C LYS A 220 -8.12 -7.74 -5.78
N TYR A 221 -8.95 -7.61 -4.76
CA TYR A 221 -9.30 -8.72 -3.91
C TYR A 221 -10.77 -8.69 -3.52
N LEU A 222 -11.25 -9.86 -3.14
CA LEU A 222 -12.53 -10.06 -2.47
C LEU A 222 -12.27 -10.94 -1.25
N GLN A 223 -12.71 -10.50 -0.09
CA GLN A 223 -12.68 -11.22 1.17
C GLN A 223 -14.09 -11.44 1.65
N ALA A 224 -14.38 -12.64 2.14
CA ALA A 224 -15.59 -12.97 2.87
C ALA A 224 -15.18 -13.52 4.23
N SER A 225 -15.85 -13.09 5.29
CA SER A 225 -15.66 -13.62 6.64
C SER A 225 -16.99 -14.01 7.28
N TYR A 226 -16.91 -14.91 8.24
CA TYR A 226 -18.02 -15.40 9.02
C TYR A 226 -17.64 -15.52 10.50
N ALA A 227 -18.34 -14.77 11.34
CA ALA A 227 -18.23 -14.87 12.78
C ALA A 227 -19.00 -16.11 13.25
N ILE A 228 -18.29 -17.16 13.70
CA ILE A 228 -18.90 -18.36 14.26
C ILE A 228 -19.53 -18.04 15.61
N ASN A 229 -18.86 -17.18 16.37
CA ASN A 229 -19.27 -16.62 17.64
C ASN A 229 -18.42 -15.37 17.93
N ASP A 230 -18.59 -14.75 19.12
CA ASP A 230 -17.86 -13.54 19.51
C ASP A 230 -16.32 -13.73 19.63
N GLN A 231 -15.85 -14.98 19.64
CA GLN A 231 -14.43 -15.29 19.80
C GLN A 231 -13.76 -15.77 18.52
N VAL A 232 -14.50 -16.34 17.58
CA VAL A 232 -13.93 -17.03 16.42
C VAL A 232 -14.51 -16.49 15.12
N GLU A 233 -13.64 -15.98 14.28
CA GLU A 233 -13.98 -15.55 12.93
C GLU A 233 -13.13 -16.29 11.90
N LEU A 234 -13.78 -16.84 10.88
CA LEU A 234 -13.14 -17.48 9.73
C LEU A 234 -13.21 -16.53 8.55
N PHE A 235 -12.19 -16.54 7.70
CA PHE A 235 -12.24 -15.79 6.45
C PHE A 235 -11.59 -16.53 5.29
N THR A 236 -12.04 -16.17 4.09
CA THR A 236 -11.37 -16.51 2.84
C THR A 236 -11.20 -15.26 2.01
N ARG A 237 -10.03 -15.13 1.34
CA ARG A 237 -9.72 -13.99 0.46
C ARG A 237 -9.12 -14.49 -0.83
N TYR A 238 -9.59 -13.95 -1.93
CA TYR A 238 -9.00 -14.15 -3.24
C TYR A 238 -8.41 -12.84 -3.76
N GLU A 239 -7.12 -12.86 -4.03
CA GLU A 239 -6.36 -11.74 -4.58
C GLU A 239 -5.94 -12.04 -6.02
N HIS A 240 -6.02 -11.04 -6.88
CA HIS A 240 -5.67 -11.20 -8.28
C HIS A 240 -5.23 -9.89 -8.90
N GLY A 241 -4.17 -9.92 -9.72
CA GLY A 241 -3.75 -8.73 -10.45
C GLY A 241 -2.56 -8.92 -11.35
N TYR A 242 -2.21 -7.80 -12.01
CA TYR A 242 -1.20 -7.73 -13.06
C TYR A 242 -0.42 -6.42 -12.96
N LEU A 243 0.87 -6.50 -13.25
CA LEU A 243 1.71 -5.31 -13.44
C LEU A 243 1.44 -4.63 -14.79
N ASP A 244 0.95 -5.38 -15.79
CA ASP A 244 0.52 -4.86 -17.07
C ASP A 244 -0.87 -5.39 -17.44
N THR A 245 -1.87 -4.52 -17.45
CA THR A 245 -3.26 -4.87 -17.76
C THR A 245 -3.48 -5.24 -19.23
N HIS A 246 -2.59 -4.83 -20.15
CA HIS A 246 -2.66 -5.12 -21.57
C HIS A 246 -1.95 -6.43 -21.93
N ASN A 247 -0.92 -6.82 -21.15
CA ASN A 247 -0.11 -8.02 -21.39
C ASN A 247 -0.07 -8.95 -20.16
N LYS A 248 -1.22 -9.26 -19.61
CA LYS A 248 -1.47 -9.83 -18.27
C LYS A 248 -0.54 -10.97 -17.84
N TYR A 249 -0.38 -12.00 -18.68
CA TYR A 249 0.40 -13.20 -18.32
C TYR A 249 1.73 -13.32 -19.07
N ASN A 250 1.97 -12.43 -20.03
CA ASN A 250 3.19 -12.45 -20.85
C ASN A 250 4.09 -11.23 -20.54
N TYR A 251 3.67 -10.34 -19.65
CA TYR A 251 4.51 -9.24 -19.24
C TYR A 251 5.70 -9.79 -18.43
N SER A 252 6.89 -9.48 -18.92
CA SER A 252 8.16 -9.91 -18.33
C SER A 252 8.92 -8.66 -17.86
N PRO A 253 8.81 -8.27 -16.59
CA PRO A 253 9.60 -7.17 -16.05
C PRO A 253 11.09 -7.43 -16.24
N PHE A 254 11.81 -6.47 -16.79
CA PHE A 254 13.27 -6.55 -17.01
C PHE A 254 13.74 -7.76 -17.84
N GLY A 255 12.88 -8.34 -18.70
CA GLY A 255 13.20 -9.55 -19.47
C GLY A 255 13.31 -10.83 -18.65
N GLN A 256 12.84 -10.83 -17.41
CA GLN A 256 12.79 -11.99 -16.50
C GLN A 256 11.59 -12.90 -16.80
N SER A 257 11.28 -13.82 -15.89
CA SER A 257 10.11 -14.69 -16.03
C SER A 257 8.79 -13.90 -16.05
N SER A 258 7.86 -14.32 -16.90
CA SER A 258 6.51 -13.75 -16.95
C SER A 258 5.71 -13.97 -15.66
N SER A 259 6.11 -14.92 -14.80
CA SER A 259 5.52 -15.11 -13.46
C SER A 259 5.66 -13.89 -12.57
N LEU A 260 6.63 -13.02 -12.82
CA LEU A 260 6.82 -11.75 -12.12
C LEU A 260 5.78 -10.67 -12.52
N GLY A 261 5.04 -10.88 -13.60
CA GLY A 261 4.06 -9.92 -14.12
C GLY A 261 2.66 -10.06 -13.53
N TYR A 262 2.35 -11.13 -12.82
CA TYR A 262 1.03 -11.40 -12.26
C TYR A 262 1.06 -12.01 -10.86
N HIS A 263 -0.09 -11.97 -10.20
CA HIS A 263 -0.31 -12.59 -8.89
C HIS A 263 -1.74 -13.11 -8.78
N LYS A 264 -1.88 -14.31 -8.21
CA LYS A 264 -3.14 -14.89 -7.74
C LYS A 264 -2.88 -15.52 -6.39
N ASN A 265 -3.70 -15.23 -5.41
CA ASN A 265 -3.54 -15.76 -4.07
C ASN A 265 -4.89 -16.15 -3.47
N TRP A 266 -5.02 -17.39 -3.02
CA TRP A 266 -6.09 -17.82 -2.14
C TRP A 266 -5.58 -17.85 -0.72
N VAL A 267 -6.24 -17.07 0.15
CA VAL A 267 -5.96 -17.03 1.58
C VAL A 267 -7.16 -17.60 2.31
N ASN A 268 -6.91 -18.49 3.26
CA ASN A 268 -7.90 -18.95 4.21
C ASN A 268 -7.33 -18.72 5.60
N GLY A 269 -8.11 -18.15 6.49
CA GLY A 269 -7.60 -17.77 7.80
C GLY A 269 -8.63 -17.90 8.91
N LEU A 270 -8.10 -17.82 10.11
CA LEU A 270 -8.81 -17.91 11.38
C LEU A 270 -8.27 -16.84 12.31
N ASP A 271 -9.15 -16.05 12.89
CA ASP A 271 -8.88 -15.17 14.04
C ASP A 271 -9.63 -15.75 15.26
N TRP A 272 -8.88 -16.02 16.35
CA TRP A 272 -9.43 -16.58 17.58
C TRP A 272 -9.05 -15.73 18.79
N TYR A 273 -10.02 -14.98 19.31
CA TYR A 273 -9.93 -14.23 20.56
C TYR A 273 -10.05 -15.21 21.74
N ILE A 274 -8.91 -15.74 22.21
CA ILE A 274 -8.86 -16.70 23.31
C ILE A 274 -9.43 -16.06 24.57
N ASN A 275 -9.14 -14.78 24.78
CA ASN A 275 -9.72 -13.90 25.80
C ASN A 275 -9.48 -12.43 25.38
N ASP A 276 -9.89 -11.47 26.22
CA ASP A 276 -9.79 -10.02 25.94
C ASP A 276 -8.36 -9.53 25.68
N SER A 277 -7.36 -10.25 26.17
CA SER A 277 -5.94 -9.88 26.03
C SER A 277 -5.17 -10.72 25.01
N LEU A 278 -5.72 -11.84 24.55
CA LEU A 278 -4.98 -12.80 23.73
C LEU A 278 -5.73 -13.17 22.47
N LEU A 279 -5.14 -12.81 21.32
CA LEU A 279 -5.64 -13.11 19.97
C LEU A 279 -4.66 -14.04 19.26
N PHE A 280 -5.15 -15.18 18.80
CA PHE A 280 -4.42 -16.10 17.92
C PHE A 280 -4.92 -15.94 16.49
N LYS A 281 -3.99 -15.87 15.53
CA LYS A 281 -4.29 -15.81 14.10
C LYS A 281 -3.54 -16.90 13.34
N ALA A 282 -4.21 -17.47 12.34
CA ALA A 282 -3.62 -18.43 11.43
C ALA A 282 -4.05 -18.13 9.99
N GLU A 283 -3.11 -18.20 9.05
CA GLU A 283 -3.36 -18.01 7.63
C GLU A 283 -2.65 -19.07 6.80
N TYR A 284 -3.35 -19.58 5.79
CA TYR A 284 -2.77 -20.40 4.73
C TYR A 284 -2.95 -19.72 3.39
N HIS A 285 -1.85 -19.56 2.66
CA HIS A 285 -1.78 -18.94 1.34
C HIS A 285 -1.46 -19.97 0.29
N ARG A 286 -2.17 -19.93 -0.84
CA ARG A 286 -1.82 -20.63 -2.07
C ARG A 286 -1.65 -19.60 -3.18
N VAL A 287 -0.40 -19.43 -3.61
CA VAL A 287 0.00 -18.33 -4.49
C VAL A 287 0.40 -18.87 -5.86
N LYS A 288 -0.02 -18.17 -6.91
CA LYS A 288 0.43 -18.32 -8.29
C LYS A 288 0.93 -16.99 -8.83
N GLY A 289 2.15 -17.02 -9.39
CA GLY A 289 2.85 -15.82 -9.82
C GLY A 289 3.66 -15.18 -8.69
N CYS A 290 4.56 -14.28 -9.05
CA CYS A 290 5.58 -13.73 -8.16
C CYS A 290 5.55 -12.18 -8.11
N ALA A 291 4.52 -11.53 -8.67
CA ALA A 291 4.48 -10.06 -8.74
C ALA A 291 4.43 -9.35 -7.36
N SER A 292 4.07 -10.08 -6.28
CA SER A 292 4.12 -9.57 -4.90
C SER A 292 5.49 -9.72 -4.22
N LEU A 293 6.40 -10.50 -4.79
CA LEU A 293 7.71 -10.71 -4.21
C LEU A 293 8.65 -9.57 -4.61
N HIS A 294 9.36 -9.03 -3.62
CA HIS A 294 10.28 -7.95 -3.89
C HIS A 294 11.63 -8.51 -4.41
N TRP A 295 12.15 -7.88 -5.46
CA TRP A 295 13.32 -8.34 -6.18
C TRP A 295 14.61 -8.30 -5.35
N SER A 296 14.77 -7.36 -4.40
CA SER A 296 15.97 -7.27 -3.58
C SER A 296 16.14 -8.42 -2.59
N ASN A 297 15.06 -9.12 -2.26
CA ASN A 297 15.05 -10.20 -1.27
C ASN A 297 14.92 -11.60 -1.89
N ASN A 298 14.85 -11.69 -3.22
CA ASN A 298 14.60 -12.94 -3.92
C ASN A 298 15.54 -13.10 -5.12
N ASP A 299 16.12 -14.28 -5.26
CA ASP A 299 16.81 -14.65 -6.49
C ASP A 299 15.78 -15.09 -7.53
N TYR A 300 15.62 -14.31 -8.59
CA TYR A 300 14.62 -14.56 -9.63
C TYR A 300 14.86 -15.83 -10.43
N SER A 301 16.10 -16.36 -10.43
CA SER A 301 16.41 -17.62 -11.10
C SER A 301 15.80 -18.84 -10.42
N ASP A 302 15.52 -18.73 -9.11
CA ASP A 302 15.03 -19.83 -8.28
C ASP A 302 13.54 -19.72 -7.90
N LEU A 303 12.86 -18.65 -8.33
CA LEU A 303 11.45 -18.43 -8.00
C LEU A 303 10.55 -19.45 -8.70
N LYS A 304 9.74 -20.12 -7.90
CA LYS A 304 8.63 -20.96 -8.38
C LYS A 304 7.39 -20.11 -8.55
N ASP A 305 6.66 -20.33 -9.63
CA ASP A 305 5.41 -19.63 -9.93
C ASP A 305 4.18 -20.17 -9.16
N ASP A 306 4.30 -21.31 -8.50
CA ASP A 306 3.26 -21.92 -7.64
C ASP A 306 3.91 -22.30 -6.29
N TRP A 307 3.44 -21.68 -5.21
CA TRP A 307 3.96 -21.87 -3.86
C TRP A 307 2.88 -21.67 -2.80
N SER A 308 3.15 -22.11 -1.58
CA SER A 308 2.23 -21.96 -0.46
C SER A 308 2.97 -21.53 0.81
N MET A 309 2.25 -20.89 1.71
CA MET A 309 2.78 -20.40 2.97
C MET A 309 1.74 -20.59 4.08
N LEU A 310 2.19 -21.06 5.25
CA LEU A 310 1.42 -21.07 6.50
C LEU A 310 2.01 -20.05 7.45
N MET A 311 1.17 -19.20 8.02
CA MET A 311 1.55 -18.21 9.03
C MET A 311 0.73 -18.40 10.29
N LEU A 312 1.39 -18.22 11.44
CA LEU A 312 0.78 -18.24 12.76
C LEU A 312 1.25 -17.00 13.52
N GLN A 313 0.33 -16.34 14.21
CA GLN A 313 0.62 -15.16 15.03
C GLN A 313 -0.13 -15.24 16.35
N LEU A 314 0.55 -14.85 17.41
CA LEU A 314 -0.06 -14.65 18.73
C LEU A 314 0.11 -13.18 19.12
N VAL A 315 -0.98 -12.51 19.40
CA VAL A 315 -1.03 -11.09 19.79
C VAL A 315 -1.46 -10.99 21.23
N TYR A 316 -0.70 -10.25 22.02
CA TYR A 316 -1.06 -9.94 23.41
C TYR A 316 -1.33 -8.43 23.56
N HIS A 317 -2.49 -8.11 24.10
CA HIS A 317 -2.89 -6.75 24.47
C HIS A 317 -2.76 -6.56 25.98
N PHE A 318 -2.06 -5.54 26.39
CA PHE A 318 -1.81 -5.18 27.80
C PHE A 318 -2.41 -3.82 28.15
#